data_b12ca54d7e66d39bc59d9862c86fa077
#
_entry.id   b12ca54d7e66d39bc59d9862c86fa077
#
_cell.length_a   1.000
_cell.length_b   1.000
_cell.length_c   1.000
_cell.angle_alpha   90.00
_cell.angle_beta   90.00
_cell.angle_gamma   90.00
#
_symmetry.space_group_name_H-M   'P 1'
#
loop_
_entity.id
_entity.type
_entity.pdbx_description
1 polymer ?
#
loop_
_entity_poly.entity_id
_entity_poly.type
_entity_poly.pdbx_seq_one_letter_code
_entity_poly.pdbx_strand_id
1 'polypeptide(L)'
;MKLLALIDSNVVVAAVAPTHEHHLSSLAVINSVETGALAVAERSFAEAYAVLTRRGDRPPFGISSSDAWTALESVRAVTVLVGLTANQTIDAVRDYARTGGIGLRLYDKLIGEAAVIHAIPTILTWNVGHMGSLFPGLRVTTPAAFDTSR
;
A
#
# COMPACT_ATOMS: atom_id res chain seq x y z
N MET A 1 -16.63 -1.77 11.29
CA MET A 1 -16.66 -1.71 9.80
C MET A 1 -15.68 -2.72 9.23
N LYS A 2 -16.09 -3.42 8.21
CA LYS A 2 -15.24 -4.43 7.57
C LYS A 2 -14.24 -3.76 6.63
N LEU A 3 -12.94 -4.11 6.76
CA LEU A 3 -11.92 -3.68 5.80
C LEU A 3 -12.06 -4.45 4.50
N LEU A 4 -12.16 -3.74 3.40
CA LEU A 4 -12.34 -4.32 2.05
C LEU A 4 -11.01 -4.67 1.40
N ALA A 5 -10.01 -3.79 1.55
CA ALA A 5 -8.72 -3.96 0.93
C ALA A 5 -7.63 -3.19 1.67
N LEU A 6 -6.40 -3.65 1.50
CA LEU A 6 -5.20 -2.92 1.89
C LEU A 6 -4.59 -2.30 0.64
N ILE A 7 -4.30 -1.01 0.68
CA ILE A 7 -3.66 -0.32 -0.45
C ILE A 7 -2.15 -0.25 -0.24
N ASP A 8 -1.40 -0.61 -1.27
CA ASP A 8 0.07 -0.59 -1.28
C ASP A 8 0.59 0.85 -1.41
N SER A 9 1.86 1.06 -1.09
CA SER A 9 2.52 2.37 -1.17
C SER A 9 2.42 3.01 -2.55
N ASN A 10 2.53 2.23 -3.63
CA ASN A 10 2.41 2.76 -4.99
C ASN A 10 1.01 3.31 -5.30
N VAL A 11 -0.03 2.79 -4.66
CA VAL A 11 -1.40 3.32 -4.77
C VAL A 11 -1.52 4.63 -3.99
N VAL A 12 -0.94 4.69 -2.78
CA VAL A 12 -0.93 5.92 -1.97
C VAL A 12 -0.23 7.04 -2.71
N VAL A 13 0.97 6.79 -3.25
CA VAL A 13 1.73 7.78 -4.04
C VAL A 13 0.93 8.27 -5.23
N ALA A 14 0.39 7.35 -6.01
CA ALA A 14 -0.40 7.70 -7.20
C ALA A 14 -1.65 8.53 -6.85
N ALA A 15 -2.31 8.22 -5.74
CA ALA A 15 -3.50 8.93 -5.31
C ALA A 15 -3.25 10.39 -4.96
N VAL A 16 -2.05 10.75 -4.50
CA VAL A 16 -1.72 12.12 -4.08
C VAL A 16 -0.80 12.85 -5.05
N ALA A 17 -0.33 12.20 -6.10
CA ALA A 17 0.56 12.79 -7.10
C ALA A 17 -0.18 13.01 -8.44
N PRO A 18 -0.70 14.22 -8.73
CA PRO A 18 -1.52 14.46 -9.93
C PRO A 18 -0.83 14.12 -11.25
N THR A 19 0.49 14.13 -11.29
CA THR A 19 1.27 13.83 -12.50
C THR A 19 1.52 12.33 -12.69
N HIS A 20 1.15 11.50 -11.72
CA HIS A 20 1.35 10.06 -11.81
C HIS A 20 0.40 9.45 -12.84
N GLU A 21 0.88 8.49 -13.64
CA GLU A 21 0.09 7.82 -14.68
C GLU A 21 -1.17 7.14 -14.13
N HIS A 22 -1.13 6.66 -12.90
CA HIS A 22 -2.24 5.97 -12.23
C HIS A 22 -2.98 6.84 -11.21
N HIS A 23 -2.81 8.15 -11.28
CA HIS A 23 -3.42 9.08 -10.32
C HIS A 23 -4.94 8.96 -10.27
N LEU A 24 -5.61 9.02 -11.40
CA LEU A 24 -7.08 9.04 -11.44
C LEU A 24 -7.70 7.75 -10.91
N SER A 25 -7.17 6.59 -11.30
CA SER A 25 -7.68 5.29 -10.83
C SER A 25 -7.41 5.09 -9.34
N SER A 26 -6.26 5.51 -8.86
CA SER A 26 -5.89 5.39 -7.44
C SER A 26 -6.74 6.30 -6.56
N LEU A 27 -6.94 7.54 -6.97
CA LEU A 27 -7.80 8.48 -6.26
C LEU A 27 -9.26 8.02 -6.28
N ALA A 28 -9.72 7.52 -7.42
CA ALA A 28 -11.09 7.06 -7.59
C ALA A 28 -11.45 5.91 -6.64
N VAL A 29 -10.56 4.94 -6.42
CA VAL A 29 -10.84 3.83 -5.51
C VAL A 29 -10.94 4.30 -4.06
N ILE A 30 -10.13 5.26 -3.65
CA ILE A 30 -10.20 5.83 -2.30
C ILE A 30 -11.51 6.58 -2.10
N ASN A 31 -11.96 7.33 -3.11
CA ASN A 31 -13.18 8.14 -3.04
C ASN A 31 -14.47 7.33 -3.22
N SER A 32 -14.37 6.11 -3.75
CA SER A 32 -15.55 5.28 -4.07
C SER A 32 -16.03 4.41 -2.91
N VAL A 33 -15.27 4.33 -1.83
CA VAL A 33 -15.61 3.50 -0.66
C VAL A 33 -15.86 4.38 0.56
N GLU A 34 -16.51 3.79 1.56
CA GLU A 34 -16.73 4.48 2.83
C GLU A 34 -15.41 4.76 3.54
N THR A 35 -15.36 5.87 4.26
CA THR A 35 -14.24 6.21 5.12
C THR A 35 -13.97 5.05 6.09
N GLY A 36 -12.73 4.59 6.14
CA GLY A 36 -12.31 3.47 6.97
C GLY A 36 -12.51 2.08 6.34
N ALA A 37 -12.98 1.99 5.10
CA ALA A 37 -13.11 0.71 4.40
C ALA A 37 -11.79 0.19 3.83
N LEU A 38 -10.81 1.07 3.59
CA LEU A 38 -9.48 0.72 3.12
C LEU A 38 -8.46 0.84 4.25
N ALA A 39 -7.51 -0.07 4.25
CA ALA A 39 -6.36 -0.03 5.17
C ALA A 39 -5.08 0.33 4.42
N VAL A 40 -4.15 0.93 5.15
CA VAL A 40 -2.78 1.18 4.70
C VAL A 40 -1.85 0.65 5.78
N ALA A 41 -0.83 -0.11 5.38
CA ALA A 41 0.22 -0.50 6.31
C ALA A 41 1.04 0.75 6.70
N GLU A 42 1.38 0.89 7.99
CA GLU A 42 2.17 2.04 8.47
C GLU A 42 3.48 2.20 7.70
N ARG A 43 4.11 1.09 7.32
CA ARG A 43 5.31 1.08 6.50
C ARG A 43 5.08 1.72 5.12
N SER A 44 3.91 1.54 4.55
CA SER A 44 3.55 2.14 3.25
C SER A 44 3.47 3.66 3.32
N PHE A 45 3.08 4.23 4.45
CA PHE A 45 3.16 5.67 4.65
C PHE A 45 4.60 6.16 4.64
N ALA A 46 5.51 5.46 5.32
CA ALA A 46 6.93 5.82 5.32
C ALA A 46 7.52 5.75 3.91
N GLU A 47 7.22 4.70 3.17
CA GLU A 47 7.68 4.54 1.79
C GLU A 47 7.09 5.62 0.88
N ALA A 48 5.81 5.92 1.00
CA ALA A 48 5.14 6.95 0.20
C ALA A 48 5.76 8.33 0.46
N TYR A 49 6.04 8.68 1.72
CA TYR A 49 6.73 9.93 2.04
C TYR A 49 8.10 10.00 1.39
N ALA A 50 8.88 8.92 1.48
CA ALA A 50 10.22 8.88 0.90
C ALA A 50 10.18 9.06 -0.63
N VAL A 51 9.22 8.42 -1.30
CA VAL A 51 9.05 8.54 -2.75
C VAL A 51 8.60 9.94 -3.16
N LEU A 52 7.64 10.52 -2.45
CA LEU A 52 7.10 11.86 -2.75
C LEU A 52 8.15 12.97 -2.60
N THR A 53 9.04 12.83 -1.61
CA THR A 53 10.02 13.87 -1.29
C THR A 53 11.37 13.67 -1.95
N ARG A 54 11.65 12.50 -2.52
CA ARG A 54 12.94 12.25 -3.17
C ARG A 54 13.12 13.17 -4.38
N ARG A 55 14.36 13.60 -4.59
CA ARG A 55 14.77 14.33 -5.78
C ARG A 55 15.23 13.35 -6.85
N GLY A 56 14.89 13.61 -8.12
CA GLY A 56 15.29 12.75 -9.22
C GLY A 56 14.52 13.03 -10.50
N ASP A 57 14.78 12.23 -11.52
CA ASP A 57 14.25 12.41 -12.87
C ASP A 57 12.85 11.79 -13.06
N ARG A 58 12.33 11.07 -12.06
CA ARG A 58 11.04 10.39 -12.14
C ARG A 58 10.00 11.08 -11.29
N PRO A 59 8.74 11.21 -11.80
CA PRO A 59 7.63 11.66 -10.96
C PRO A 59 7.38 10.72 -9.77
N PRO A 60 6.90 11.26 -8.64
CA PRO A 60 6.78 12.67 -8.31
C PRO A 60 8.14 13.29 -8.04
N PHE A 61 8.33 14.55 -8.45
CA PHE A 61 9.61 15.23 -8.33
C PHE A 61 9.65 16.07 -7.06
N GLY A 62 10.44 15.62 -6.07
CA GLY A 62 10.84 16.45 -4.94
C GLY A 62 9.75 17.32 -4.33
N ILE A 63 8.58 16.76 -4.06
CA ILE A 63 7.52 17.48 -3.34
C ILE A 63 8.08 17.90 -1.99
N SER A 64 7.76 19.12 -1.52
CA SER A 64 8.24 19.61 -0.23
C SER A 64 7.78 18.69 0.91
N SER A 65 8.55 18.63 1.98
CA SER A 65 8.17 17.84 3.15
C SER A 65 6.81 18.23 3.71
N SER A 66 6.49 19.51 3.73
CA SER A 66 5.21 20.02 4.19
C SER A 66 4.05 19.58 3.30
N ASP A 67 4.21 19.68 1.98
CA ASP A 67 3.17 19.29 1.03
C ASP A 67 2.97 17.78 1.03
N ALA A 68 4.04 16.99 1.10
CA ALA A 68 3.97 15.54 1.19
C ALA A 68 3.23 15.10 2.45
N TRP A 69 3.54 15.71 3.60
CA TRP A 69 2.86 15.40 4.84
C TRP A 69 1.36 15.74 4.77
N THR A 70 1.01 16.91 4.26
CA THR A 70 -0.39 17.33 4.09
C THR A 70 -1.16 16.35 3.19
N ALA A 71 -0.55 15.93 2.08
CA ALA A 71 -1.16 14.98 1.16
C ALA A 71 -1.39 13.61 1.83
N LEU A 72 -0.40 13.11 2.56
CA LEU A 72 -0.52 11.84 3.27
C LEU A 72 -1.55 11.90 4.41
N GLU A 73 -1.65 13.02 5.13
CA GLU A 73 -2.68 13.21 6.15
C GLU A 73 -4.08 13.13 5.54
N SER A 74 -4.29 13.61 4.32
CA SER A 74 -5.59 13.48 3.65
C SER A 74 -5.97 12.02 3.37
N VAL A 75 -5.00 11.17 3.04
CA VAL A 75 -5.21 9.73 2.89
C VAL A 75 -5.47 9.08 4.25
N ARG A 76 -4.67 9.44 5.25
CA ARG A 76 -4.81 8.91 6.61
C ARG A 76 -6.21 9.20 7.21
N ALA A 77 -6.77 10.36 6.89
CA ALA A 77 -8.08 10.76 7.41
C ALA A 77 -9.22 9.83 6.94
N VAL A 78 -9.05 9.13 5.82
CA VAL A 78 -10.09 8.29 5.21
C VAL A 78 -9.75 6.80 5.18
N THR A 79 -8.59 6.41 5.70
CA THR A 79 -8.13 5.02 5.76
C THR A 79 -7.85 4.60 7.21
N VAL A 80 -7.64 3.30 7.40
CA VAL A 80 -7.24 2.72 8.69
C VAL A 80 -5.78 2.29 8.60
N LEU A 81 -4.95 2.73 9.55
CA LEU A 81 -3.58 2.25 9.66
C LEU A 81 -3.55 0.87 10.28
N VAL A 82 -2.83 -0.04 9.66
CA VAL A 82 -2.53 -1.38 10.19
C VAL A 82 -1.03 -1.59 10.19
N GLY A 83 -0.54 -2.47 11.07
CA GLY A 83 0.88 -2.74 11.15
C GLY A 83 1.15 -4.10 11.73
N LEU A 84 2.42 -4.46 11.80
CA LEU A 84 2.92 -5.66 12.44
C LEU A 84 3.54 -5.30 13.78
N THR A 85 3.36 -6.17 14.77
CA THR A 85 4.16 -6.08 16.00
C THR A 85 5.62 -6.42 15.68
N ALA A 86 6.52 -6.09 16.60
CA ALA A 86 7.93 -6.43 16.44
C ALA A 86 8.13 -7.93 16.21
N ASN A 87 7.46 -8.79 17.00
CA ASN A 87 7.56 -10.23 16.84
C ASN A 87 6.98 -10.71 15.51
N GLN A 88 5.85 -10.17 15.07
CA GLN A 88 5.26 -10.49 13.77
C GLN A 88 6.18 -10.12 12.61
N THR A 89 6.87 -9.00 12.70
CA THR A 89 7.87 -8.59 11.70
C THR A 89 9.02 -9.60 11.64
N ILE A 90 9.56 -9.99 12.79
CA ILE A 90 10.66 -10.97 12.84
C ILE A 90 10.21 -12.33 12.30
N ASP A 91 9.00 -12.78 12.64
CA ASP A 91 8.44 -14.03 12.10
C ASP A 91 8.30 -13.97 10.57
N ALA A 92 7.86 -12.87 10.02
CA ALA A 92 7.75 -12.68 8.57
C ALA A 92 9.10 -12.72 7.87
N VAL A 93 10.12 -12.10 8.45
CA VAL A 93 11.50 -12.15 7.92
C VAL A 93 12.02 -13.60 7.93
N ARG A 94 11.82 -14.31 9.03
CA ARG A 94 12.22 -15.73 9.14
C ARG A 94 11.54 -16.59 8.08
N ASP A 95 10.23 -16.44 7.90
CA ASP A 95 9.47 -17.21 6.91
C ASP A 95 9.95 -16.91 5.49
N TYR A 96 10.21 -15.62 5.20
CA TYR A 96 10.77 -15.20 3.92
C TYR A 96 12.13 -15.84 3.64
N ALA A 97 13.01 -15.85 4.65
CA ALA A 97 14.33 -16.46 4.55
C ALA A 97 14.24 -17.99 4.33
N ARG A 98 13.32 -18.67 5.03
CA ARG A 98 13.12 -20.12 4.89
C ARG A 98 12.65 -20.54 3.51
N THR A 99 11.95 -19.67 2.79
CA THR A 99 11.51 -19.94 1.42
C THR A 99 12.52 -19.51 0.36
N GLY A 100 13.72 -19.10 0.77
CA GLY A 100 14.76 -18.63 -0.15
C GLY A 100 14.58 -17.20 -0.63
N GLY A 101 13.74 -16.42 0.05
CA GLY A 101 13.51 -15.02 -0.31
C GLY A 101 14.76 -14.17 -0.15
N ILE A 102 14.97 -13.24 -1.09
CA ILE A 102 16.12 -12.33 -1.10
C ILE A 102 15.70 -10.91 -1.48
N GLY A 103 16.47 -9.94 -0.99
CA GLY A 103 16.38 -8.55 -1.43
C GLY A 103 15.14 -7.80 -0.98
N LEU A 104 14.81 -6.78 -1.74
CA LEU A 104 13.81 -5.78 -1.36
C LEU A 104 12.36 -6.26 -1.43
N ARG A 105 12.09 -7.41 -2.06
CA ARG A 105 10.75 -8.03 -2.02
C ARG A 105 10.32 -8.43 -0.60
N LEU A 106 11.26 -8.46 0.34
CA LEU A 106 10.92 -8.58 1.77
C LEU A 106 9.89 -7.53 2.19
N TYR A 107 10.01 -6.30 1.70
CA TYR A 107 9.08 -5.23 2.08
C TYR A 107 7.65 -5.48 1.58
N ASP A 108 7.50 -6.06 0.39
CA ASP A 108 6.20 -6.54 -0.10
C ASP A 108 5.66 -7.66 0.78
N LYS A 109 6.53 -8.57 1.22
CA LYS A 109 6.17 -9.63 2.19
C LYS A 109 5.61 -9.04 3.48
N LEU A 110 6.24 -8.00 4.02
CA LEU A 110 5.77 -7.34 5.25
C LEU A 110 4.41 -6.67 5.07
N ILE A 111 4.19 -6.02 3.93
CA ILE A 111 2.90 -5.40 3.63
C ILE A 111 1.80 -6.45 3.51
N GLY A 112 2.04 -7.51 2.77
CA GLY A 112 1.07 -8.59 2.63
C GLY A 112 0.79 -9.34 3.92
N GLU A 113 1.79 -9.52 4.80
CA GLU A 113 1.57 -10.10 6.13
C GLU A 113 0.63 -9.24 6.98
N ALA A 114 0.71 -7.93 6.87
CA ALA A 114 -0.25 -7.07 7.56
C ALA A 114 -1.69 -7.35 7.10
N ALA A 115 -1.89 -7.56 5.80
CA ALA A 115 -3.21 -7.95 5.29
C ALA A 115 -3.67 -9.29 5.86
N VAL A 116 -2.79 -10.29 5.89
CA VAL A 116 -3.12 -11.62 6.43
C VAL A 116 -3.51 -11.53 7.91
N ILE A 117 -2.70 -10.87 8.72
CA ILE A 117 -2.90 -10.77 10.18
C ILE A 117 -4.18 -10.01 10.51
N HIS A 118 -4.49 -8.98 9.74
CA HIS A 118 -5.71 -8.18 9.96
C HIS A 118 -6.92 -8.70 9.18
N ALA A 119 -6.84 -9.91 8.60
CA ALA A 119 -7.92 -10.56 7.87
C ALA A 119 -8.48 -9.69 6.73
N ILE A 120 -7.61 -8.97 6.03
CA ILE A 120 -7.99 -8.15 4.89
C ILE A 120 -7.88 -9.01 3.62
N PRO A 121 -8.96 -9.20 2.86
CA PRO A 121 -8.99 -10.21 1.79
C PRO A 121 -8.29 -9.80 0.51
N THR A 122 -8.07 -8.50 0.30
CA THR A 122 -7.59 -7.96 -0.97
C THR A 122 -6.45 -6.99 -0.76
N ILE A 123 -5.45 -7.05 -1.63
CA ILE A 123 -4.40 -6.02 -1.74
C ILE A 123 -4.57 -5.30 -3.08
N LEU A 124 -4.59 -3.97 -3.02
CA LEU A 124 -4.60 -3.11 -4.20
C LEU A 124 -3.18 -2.59 -4.45
N THR A 125 -2.65 -2.90 -5.61
CA THR A 125 -1.29 -2.53 -5.98
C THR A 125 -1.17 -2.39 -7.49
N TRP A 126 -0.23 -1.57 -7.95
CA TRP A 126 0.13 -1.50 -9.37
C TRP A 126 1.17 -2.55 -9.76
N ASN A 127 1.74 -3.28 -8.78
CA ASN A 127 2.70 -4.37 -8.99
C ASN A 127 2.07 -5.74 -8.68
N VAL A 128 1.01 -6.09 -9.38
CA VAL A 128 0.20 -7.29 -9.12
C VAL A 128 1.03 -8.58 -9.19
N GLY A 129 1.94 -8.67 -10.16
CA GLY A 129 2.77 -9.87 -10.33
C GLY A 129 3.65 -10.18 -9.12
N HIS A 130 4.33 -9.18 -8.57
CA HIS A 130 5.20 -9.36 -7.40
C HIS A 130 4.40 -9.73 -6.15
N MET A 131 3.38 -8.96 -5.84
CA MET A 131 2.57 -9.19 -4.65
C MET A 131 1.79 -10.51 -4.75
N GLY A 132 1.22 -10.81 -5.91
CA GLY A 132 0.46 -12.03 -6.13
C GLY A 132 1.28 -13.31 -5.98
N SER A 133 2.56 -13.28 -6.37
CA SER A 133 3.45 -14.43 -6.20
C SER A 133 3.77 -14.73 -4.74
N LEU A 134 3.81 -13.70 -3.88
CA LEU A 134 4.07 -13.85 -2.45
C LEU A 134 2.84 -14.32 -1.67
N PHE A 135 1.65 -13.96 -2.12
CA PHE A 135 0.39 -14.20 -1.40
C PHE A 135 -0.67 -14.82 -2.31
N PRO A 136 -0.49 -16.09 -2.74
CA PRO A 136 -1.47 -16.74 -3.62
C PRO A 136 -2.84 -16.93 -2.97
N GLY A 137 -2.92 -16.87 -1.64
CA GLY A 137 -4.18 -16.97 -0.90
C GLY A 137 -4.95 -15.64 -0.78
N LEU A 138 -4.35 -14.51 -1.18
CA LEU A 138 -5.01 -13.20 -1.18
C LEU A 138 -5.42 -12.82 -2.60
N ARG A 139 -6.49 -12.04 -2.70
CA ARG A 139 -6.83 -11.38 -3.97
C ARG A 139 -5.90 -10.18 -4.13
N VAL A 140 -5.13 -10.17 -5.20
CA VAL A 140 -4.24 -9.06 -5.55
C VAL A 140 -4.70 -8.48 -6.88
N THR A 141 -5.06 -7.21 -6.89
CA THR A 141 -5.61 -6.55 -8.08
C THR A 141 -5.22 -5.08 -8.13
N THR A 142 -5.41 -4.46 -9.28
CA THR A 142 -5.17 -3.02 -9.42
C THR A 142 -6.37 -2.21 -8.91
N PRO A 143 -6.17 -0.93 -8.54
CA PRO A 143 -7.29 -0.05 -8.23
C PRO A 143 -8.33 0.04 -9.36
N ALA A 144 -7.89 0.01 -10.62
CA ALA A 144 -8.79 0.07 -11.78
C ALA A 144 -9.70 -1.16 -11.90
N ALA A 145 -9.21 -2.32 -11.49
CA ALA A 145 -9.95 -3.59 -11.58
C ALA A 145 -10.73 -3.94 -10.32
N PHE A 146 -10.60 -3.15 -9.26
CA PHE A 146 -11.27 -3.42 -7.99
C PHE A 146 -12.76 -3.08 -8.05
N ASP A 147 -13.58 -4.06 -7.72
CA ASP A 147 -15.03 -3.89 -7.65
C ASP A 147 -15.44 -3.42 -6.24
N THR A 148 -15.86 -2.16 -6.14
CA THR A 148 -16.25 -1.54 -4.87
C THR A 148 -17.70 -1.84 -4.47
N SER A 149 -18.45 -2.54 -5.31
CA SER A 149 -19.88 -2.85 -5.06
C SER A 149 -20.10 -4.05 -4.14
N ARG A 150 -19.05 -4.70 -3.65
CA ARG A 150 -19.11 -5.92 -2.83
C ARG A 150 -18.82 -5.64 -1.37
#